data_0e53d5872ad47d9f6cafc01e3f69f295
#
_entry.id   0e53d5872ad47d9f6cafc01e3f69f295
#
_cell.length_a   1.000
_cell.length_b   1.000
_cell.length_c   1.000
_cell.angle_alpha   90.00
_cell.angle_beta   90.00
_cell.angle_gamma   90.00
#
_symmetry.space_group_name_H-M   'P 1'
#
loop_
_entity.id
_entity.type
_entity.pdbx_description
1 polymer ?
#
loop_
_entity_poly.entity_id
_entity_poly.type
_entity_poly.pdbx_seq_one_letter_code
_entity_poly.pdbx_strand_id
1 'polypeptide(L)'
;VTATILVVDDEPDLETLVTQSFRKRVRGGEIEFLFAHDGVEALKVLSQRPDVDLLLSDINMPRMDGLTLLEELQKVDEKLATLIVSAYGDMANIRTAMNRGAFDFLTKPIDFADLEATIDKTVRHVNRLREVQRRVLAAERAHASLSRYFSPQIAAKLARDGESRVAVERRDVAALFTDITCFTSLVETTAPDVLGAMLNEYMAGMTDLIFAHEGTVAKIIGDAIHALFNAPGDQHDYAAR
;
A
#
# COMPACT_ATOMS: atom_id res chain seq x y z
N VAL A 1 13.81 -11.14 1.12
CA VAL A 1 13.72 -9.81 0.46
C VAL A 1 15.03 -9.11 0.75
N THR A 2 15.78 -8.73 -0.28
CA THR A 2 17.02 -7.95 -0.16
C THR A 2 16.65 -6.54 0.33
N ALA A 3 17.32 -6.04 1.37
CA ALA A 3 17.16 -4.66 1.83
C ALA A 3 18.12 -3.75 1.05
N THR A 4 17.61 -2.69 0.43
CA THR A 4 18.41 -1.72 -0.31
C THR A 4 18.67 -0.49 0.58
N ILE A 5 19.95 -0.22 0.84
CA ILE A 5 20.40 0.84 1.75
C ILE A 5 21.23 1.85 0.96
N LEU A 6 20.83 3.11 0.98
CA LEU A 6 21.62 4.21 0.44
C LEU A 6 22.48 4.82 1.55
N VAL A 7 23.79 4.78 1.38
CA VAL A 7 24.79 5.40 2.27
C VAL A 7 25.23 6.71 1.65
N VAL A 8 25.14 7.80 2.40
CA VAL A 8 25.49 9.15 1.94
C VAL A 8 26.53 9.74 2.89
N ASP A 9 27.76 9.84 2.41
CA ASP A 9 28.91 10.36 3.17
C ASP A 9 29.97 10.84 2.18
N ASP A 10 30.61 11.98 2.45
CA ASP A 10 31.65 12.53 1.60
C ASP A 10 33.04 11.88 1.83
N GLU A 11 33.16 11.00 2.82
CA GLU A 11 34.36 10.22 3.11
C GLU A 11 34.41 8.95 2.25
N PRO A 12 35.28 8.84 1.22
CA PRO A 12 35.30 7.66 0.34
C PRO A 12 35.71 6.37 1.05
N ASP A 13 36.40 6.46 2.19
CA ASP A 13 36.80 5.30 2.97
C ASP A 13 35.64 4.56 3.61
N LEU A 14 34.54 5.27 3.91
CA LEU A 14 33.34 4.68 4.51
C LEU A 14 32.69 3.63 3.61
N GLU A 15 32.64 3.88 2.30
CA GLU A 15 32.13 2.92 1.30
C GLU A 15 32.87 1.57 1.38
N THR A 16 34.21 1.64 1.45
CA THR A 16 35.05 0.44 1.57
C THR A 16 34.82 -0.27 2.87
N LEU A 17 34.75 0.45 3.99
CA LEU A 17 34.55 -0.11 5.32
C LEU A 17 33.18 -0.79 5.46
N VAL A 18 32.11 -0.14 5.01
CA VAL A 18 30.75 -0.68 5.01
C VAL A 18 30.69 -1.95 4.16
N THR A 19 31.20 -1.90 2.94
CA THR A 19 31.20 -3.06 2.02
C THR A 19 31.97 -4.24 2.58
N GLN A 20 33.12 -4.00 3.24
CA GLN A 20 33.90 -5.06 3.90
C GLN A 20 33.18 -5.64 5.11
N SER A 21 32.62 -4.81 5.97
CA SER A 21 31.97 -5.24 7.21
C SER A 21 30.73 -6.08 6.90
N PHE A 22 29.94 -5.69 5.90
CA PHE A 22 28.72 -6.39 5.52
C PHE A 22 28.89 -7.38 4.36
N ARG A 23 30.12 -7.72 3.95
CA ARG A 23 30.39 -8.55 2.75
C ARG A 23 29.65 -9.89 2.73
N LYS A 24 29.43 -10.51 3.89
CA LYS A 24 28.71 -11.80 3.98
C LYS A 24 27.23 -11.62 3.61
N ARG A 25 26.61 -10.59 4.14
CA ARG A 25 25.18 -10.27 3.91
C ARG A 25 24.93 -9.79 2.49
N VAL A 26 25.86 -9.00 1.94
CA VAL A 26 25.81 -8.57 0.53
C VAL A 26 25.92 -9.78 -0.41
N ARG A 27 26.90 -10.69 -0.19
CA ARG A 27 27.03 -11.92 -0.97
C ARG A 27 25.86 -12.88 -0.80
N GLY A 28 25.22 -12.89 0.37
CA GLY A 28 24.03 -13.68 0.66
C GLY A 28 22.74 -13.08 0.04
N GLY A 29 22.82 -11.92 -0.60
CA GLY A 29 21.66 -11.23 -1.17
C GLY A 29 20.68 -10.68 -0.11
N GLU A 30 21.12 -10.50 1.13
CA GLU A 30 20.31 -9.95 2.22
C GLU A 30 20.27 -8.42 2.17
N ILE A 31 21.40 -7.78 1.77
CA ILE A 31 21.55 -6.32 1.71
C ILE A 31 22.22 -5.94 0.40
N GLU A 32 21.73 -4.85 -0.20
CA GLU A 32 22.37 -4.11 -1.29
C GLU A 32 22.71 -2.71 -0.77
N PHE A 33 23.95 -2.26 -0.98
CA PHE A 33 24.35 -0.89 -0.70
C PHE A 33 24.46 -0.08 -1.97
N LEU A 34 23.92 1.14 -1.92
CA LEU A 34 24.12 2.21 -2.88
C LEU A 34 24.88 3.33 -2.16
N PHE A 35 25.65 4.12 -2.89
CA PHE A 35 26.47 5.17 -2.32
C PHE A 35 26.22 6.49 -3.03
N ALA A 36 26.30 7.58 -2.26
CA ALA A 36 26.29 8.97 -2.73
C ALA A 36 27.21 9.80 -1.84
N HIS A 37 27.80 10.87 -2.39
CA HIS A 37 28.81 11.66 -1.68
C HIS A 37 28.27 12.98 -1.11
N ASP A 38 26.99 13.26 -1.30
CA ASP A 38 26.26 14.40 -0.71
C ASP A 38 24.75 14.28 -0.91
N GLY A 39 23.99 15.19 -0.32
CA GLY A 39 22.55 15.18 -0.39
C GLY A 39 21.96 15.38 -1.80
N VAL A 40 22.65 16.11 -2.69
CA VAL A 40 22.17 16.34 -4.05
C VAL A 40 22.27 15.05 -4.87
N GLU A 41 23.38 14.33 -4.74
CA GLU A 41 23.57 13.03 -5.38
C GLU A 41 22.60 11.99 -4.81
N ALA A 42 22.39 12.00 -3.48
CA ALA A 42 21.43 11.13 -2.81
C ALA A 42 20.01 11.30 -3.38
N LEU A 43 19.50 12.52 -3.54
CA LEU A 43 18.19 12.79 -4.15
C LEU A 43 18.11 12.27 -5.59
N LYS A 44 19.20 12.40 -6.37
CA LYS A 44 19.26 11.85 -7.73
C LYS A 44 19.18 10.32 -7.72
N VAL A 45 19.92 9.65 -6.85
CA VAL A 45 19.87 8.19 -6.69
C VAL A 45 18.46 7.76 -6.31
N LEU A 46 17.84 8.37 -5.31
CA LEU A 46 16.48 8.06 -4.84
C LEU A 46 15.43 8.25 -5.93
N SER A 47 15.59 9.25 -6.81
CA SER A 47 14.67 9.44 -7.94
C SER A 47 14.74 8.31 -8.99
N GLN A 48 15.87 7.61 -9.09
CA GLN A 48 16.11 6.51 -10.01
C GLN A 48 15.86 5.13 -9.37
N ARG A 49 15.96 5.04 -8.06
CA ARG A 49 15.85 3.82 -7.25
C ARG A 49 14.79 3.99 -6.16
N PRO A 50 13.50 3.89 -6.52
CA PRO A 50 12.39 3.99 -5.55
C PRO A 50 12.28 2.77 -4.61
N ASP A 51 13.12 1.78 -4.80
CA ASP A 51 13.23 0.56 -4.02
C ASP A 51 14.16 0.67 -2.81
N VAL A 52 14.74 1.84 -2.55
CA VAL A 52 15.56 2.09 -1.35
C VAL A 52 14.69 1.97 -0.09
N ASP A 53 15.14 1.12 0.84
CA ASP A 53 14.45 0.84 2.10
C ASP A 53 14.90 1.73 3.26
N LEU A 54 16.16 2.16 3.21
CA LEU A 54 16.83 2.85 4.30
C LEU A 54 17.86 3.81 3.74
N LEU A 55 17.90 5.02 4.28
CA LEU A 55 18.96 6.01 4.07
C LEU A 55 19.84 6.07 5.32
N LEU A 56 21.16 5.97 5.15
CA LEU A 56 22.18 6.27 6.17
C LEU A 56 22.94 7.51 5.70
N SER A 57 22.83 8.63 6.40
CA SER A 57 23.42 9.91 5.96
C SER A 57 24.30 10.53 7.04
N ASP A 58 25.50 10.93 6.67
CA ASP A 58 26.25 11.89 7.48
C ASP A 58 25.53 13.26 7.53
N ILE A 59 25.75 14.00 8.60
CA ILE A 59 25.25 15.37 8.72
C ILE A 59 26.12 16.33 7.91
N ASN A 60 27.44 16.24 8.07
CA ASN A 60 28.38 17.25 7.56
C ASN A 60 28.91 16.87 6.18
N MET A 61 28.19 17.26 5.15
CA MET A 61 28.56 16.99 3.75
C MET A 61 28.57 18.26 2.92
N PRO A 62 29.35 18.32 1.83
CA PRO A 62 29.36 19.46 0.92
C PRO A 62 28.06 19.58 0.12
N ARG A 63 27.80 20.70 -0.47
CA ARG A 63 26.65 21.04 -1.34
C ARG A 63 25.31 20.98 -0.63
N MET A 64 24.94 19.83 -0.08
CA MET A 64 23.73 19.62 0.70
C MET A 64 24.05 18.72 1.89
N ASP A 65 23.89 19.25 3.09
CA ASP A 65 24.10 18.52 4.34
C ASP A 65 22.97 17.53 4.65
N GLY A 66 23.22 16.60 5.60
CA GLY A 66 22.26 15.56 5.94
C GLY A 66 20.97 16.07 6.58
N LEU A 67 21.00 17.22 7.26
CA LEU A 67 19.80 17.81 7.85
C LEU A 67 18.90 18.44 6.78
N THR A 68 19.50 19.06 5.77
CA THR A 68 18.79 19.60 4.61
C THR A 68 18.24 18.47 3.74
N LEU A 69 19.04 17.41 3.52
CA LEU A 69 18.58 16.21 2.81
C LEU A 69 17.35 15.61 3.50
N LEU A 70 17.38 15.45 4.82
CA LEU A 70 16.25 14.92 5.59
C LEU A 70 14.98 15.78 5.42
N GLU A 71 15.13 17.12 5.40
CA GLU A 71 14.02 18.05 5.20
C GLU A 71 13.41 17.93 3.79
N GLU A 72 14.24 17.79 2.76
CA GLU A 72 13.76 17.57 1.39
C GLU A 72 13.04 16.22 1.25
N LEU A 73 13.55 15.16 1.89
CA LEU A 73 12.93 13.84 1.87
C LEU A 73 11.55 13.83 2.52
N GLN A 74 11.35 14.56 3.61
CA GLN A 74 10.03 14.66 4.25
C GLN A 74 8.95 15.25 3.31
N LYS A 75 9.35 16.05 2.32
CA LYS A 75 8.43 16.64 1.33
C LYS A 75 8.05 15.64 0.23
N VAL A 76 8.90 14.65 -0.04
CA VAL A 76 8.76 13.73 -1.19
C VAL A 76 8.34 12.34 -0.75
N ASP A 77 8.94 11.81 0.30
CA ASP A 77 8.66 10.47 0.84
C ASP A 77 8.85 10.41 2.35
N GLU A 78 7.79 10.72 3.08
CA GLU A 78 7.74 10.62 4.56
C GLU A 78 8.05 9.20 5.10
N LYS A 79 8.08 8.18 4.23
CA LYS A 79 8.16 6.76 4.65
C LYS A 79 9.57 6.20 4.58
N LEU A 80 10.50 6.91 3.93
CA LEU A 80 11.88 6.46 3.85
C LEU A 80 12.54 6.58 5.22
N ALA A 81 12.87 5.46 5.84
CA ALA A 81 13.55 5.44 7.11
C ALA A 81 14.96 6.03 6.95
N THR A 82 15.28 7.08 7.71
CA THR A 82 16.56 7.77 7.63
C THR A 82 17.31 7.63 8.95
N LEU A 83 18.52 7.08 8.88
CA LEU A 83 19.50 7.05 9.96
C LEU A 83 20.50 8.19 9.73
N ILE A 84 20.80 8.91 10.80
CA ILE A 84 21.76 10.02 10.74
C ILE A 84 23.06 9.60 11.44
N VAL A 85 24.18 9.88 10.79
CA VAL A 85 25.50 9.74 11.39
C VAL A 85 26.01 11.13 11.80
N SER A 86 26.52 11.26 13.03
CA SER A 86 26.95 12.54 13.56
C SER A 86 28.26 12.41 14.34
N ALA A 87 29.04 13.47 14.42
CA ALA A 87 30.24 13.50 15.25
C ALA A 87 29.89 13.35 16.73
N TYR A 88 30.80 12.75 17.49
CA TYR A 88 30.65 12.63 18.94
C TYR A 88 30.49 14.01 19.61
N GLY A 89 29.44 14.15 20.43
CA GLY A 89 29.13 15.37 21.13
C GLY A 89 28.21 16.36 20.40
N ASP A 90 27.79 16.07 19.16
CA ASP A 90 26.92 16.96 18.38
C ASP A 90 25.42 16.76 18.69
N MET A 91 25.08 16.86 19.97
CA MET A 91 23.72 16.66 20.46
C MET A 91 22.68 17.65 19.89
N ALA A 92 23.12 18.83 19.44
CA ALA A 92 22.22 19.85 18.87
C ALA A 92 21.71 19.40 17.50
N ASN A 93 22.60 18.93 16.63
CA ASN A 93 22.25 18.43 15.32
C ASN A 93 21.49 17.09 15.39
N ILE A 94 21.87 16.20 16.30
CA ILE A 94 21.12 14.95 16.57
C ILE A 94 19.68 15.27 16.96
N ARG A 95 19.46 16.21 17.89
CA ARG A 95 18.11 16.63 18.28
C ARG A 95 17.33 17.21 17.12
N THR A 96 17.98 18.02 16.29
CA THR A 96 17.37 18.60 15.09
C THR A 96 16.96 17.51 14.11
N ALA A 97 17.82 16.54 13.85
CA ALA A 97 17.53 15.40 12.98
C ALA A 97 16.33 14.59 13.47
N MET A 98 16.31 14.26 14.77
CA MET A 98 15.17 13.51 15.36
C MET A 98 13.87 14.29 15.29
N ASN A 99 13.88 15.60 15.52
CA ASN A 99 12.71 16.46 15.39
C ASN A 99 12.23 16.59 13.92
N ARG A 100 13.12 16.41 12.95
CA ARG A 100 12.82 16.40 11.52
C ARG A 100 12.46 15.00 11.00
N GLY A 101 12.24 14.02 11.89
CA GLY A 101 11.74 12.69 11.52
C GLY A 101 12.82 11.68 11.16
N ALA A 102 14.08 11.87 11.54
CA ALA A 102 15.07 10.80 11.50
C ALA A 102 14.59 9.61 12.35
N PHE A 103 14.77 8.40 11.86
CA PHE A 103 14.33 7.18 12.55
C PHE A 103 15.25 6.87 13.75
N ASP A 104 16.56 7.03 13.56
CA ASP A 104 17.56 6.81 14.60
C ASP A 104 18.86 7.55 14.23
N PHE A 105 19.88 7.50 15.10
CA PHE A 105 21.17 8.09 14.83
C PHE A 105 22.33 7.19 15.30
N LEU A 106 23.50 7.44 14.74
CA LEU A 106 24.78 6.80 15.09
C LEU A 106 25.84 7.88 15.32
N THR A 107 26.82 7.60 16.15
CA THR A 107 27.92 8.55 16.40
C THR A 107 29.22 8.07 15.75
N LYS A 108 29.98 8.99 15.16
CA LYS A 108 31.35 8.73 14.69
C LYS A 108 32.33 8.68 15.91
N PRO A 109 33.30 7.76 15.96
CA PRO A 109 33.58 6.72 14.98
C PRO A 109 32.49 5.63 14.97
N ILE A 110 32.10 5.18 13.77
CA ILE A 110 31.02 4.21 13.61
C ILE A 110 31.47 2.84 14.19
N ASP A 111 30.71 2.37 15.17
CA ASP A 111 30.79 0.96 15.58
C ASP A 111 29.94 0.13 14.62
N PHE A 112 30.58 -0.77 13.88
CA PHE A 112 29.87 -1.59 12.89
C PHE A 112 28.91 -2.61 13.49
N ALA A 113 29.09 -3.02 14.76
CA ALA A 113 28.13 -3.87 15.45
C ALA A 113 26.85 -3.08 15.79
N ASP A 114 26.99 -1.83 16.23
CA ASP A 114 25.88 -0.91 16.48
C ASP A 114 25.15 -0.53 15.18
N LEU A 115 25.91 -0.23 14.12
CA LEU A 115 25.37 0.00 12.78
C LEU A 115 24.53 -1.20 12.29
N GLU A 116 25.04 -2.43 12.42
CA GLU A 116 24.32 -3.64 12.02
C GLU A 116 23.03 -3.81 12.82
N ALA A 117 23.07 -3.66 14.12
CA ALA A 117 21.90 -3.75 14.98
C ALA A 117 20.83 -2.71 14.64
N THR A 118 21.27 -1.47 14.35
CA THR A 118 20.40 -0.36 13.98
C THR A 118 19.77 -0.56 12.59
N ILE A 119 20.55 -1.02 11.60
CA ILE A 119 20.03 -1.42 10.29
C ILE A 119 18.95 -2.49 10.44
N ASP A 120 19.24 -3.55 11.19
CA ASP A 120 18.30 -4.66 11.38
C ASP A 120 17.01 -4.23 12.07
N LYS A 121 17.10 -3.35 13.07
CA LYS A 121 15.94 -2.76 13.75
C LYS A 121 15.10 -1.98 12.75
N THR A 122 15.74 -1.15 11.93
CA THR A 122 15.07 -0.25 10.97
C THR A 122 14.42 -1.06 9.84
N VAL A 123 15.13 -2.01 9.25
CA VAL A 123 14.61 -2.89 8.18
C VAL A 123 13.40 -3.70 8.68
N ARG A 124 13.47 -4.24 9.91
CA ARG A 124 12.30 -4.92 10.52
C ARG A 124 11.11 -3.97 10.67
N HIS A 125 11.34 -2.72 11.05
CA HIS A 125 10.28 -1.71 11.18
C HIS A 125 9.64 -1.39 9.82
N VAL A 126 10.45 -1.11 8.80
CA VAL A 126 9.99 -0.83 7.42
C VAL A 126 9.18 -2.01 6.86
N ASN A 127 9.68 -3.24 7.02
CA ASN A 127 8.99 -4.44 6.56
C ASN A 127 7.63 -4.64 7.25
N ARG A 128 7.56 -4.34 8.55
CA ARG A 128 6.30 -4.40 9.31
C ARG A 128 5.27 -3.40 8.80
N LEU A 129 5.68 -2.16 8.54
CA LEU A 129 4.80 -1.13 7.97
C LEU A 129 4.28 -1.52 6.59
N ARG A 130 5.16 -2.03 5.72
CA ARG A 130 4.79 -2.52 4.39
C ARG A 130 3.79 -3.68 4.45
N GLU A 131 3.98 -4.60 5.37
CA GLU A 131 3.05 -5.72 5.55
C GLU A 131 1.67 -5.24 6.01
N VAL A 132 1.60 -4.31 6.96
CA VAL A 132 0.33 -3.70 7.39
C VAL A 132 -0.36 -3.01 6.22
N GLN A 133 0.38 -2.20 5.45
CA GLN A 133 -0.18 -1.53 4.26
C GLN A 133 -0.71 -2.51 3.21
N ARG A 134 0.03 -3.60 2.94
CA ARG A 134 -0.43 -4.66 2.02
C ARG A 134 -1.74 -5.29 2.49
N ARG A 135 -1.86 -5.58 3.79
CA ARG A 135 -3.09 -6.15 4.37
C ARG A 135 -4.27 -5.20 4.27
N VAL A 136 -4.07 -3.92 4.56
CA VAL A 136 -5.11 -2.89 4.42
C VAL A 136 -5.56 -2.81 2.96
N LEU A 137 -4.64 -2.67 2.02
CA LEU A 137 -4.96 -2.58 0.60
C LEU A 137 -5.64 -3.86 0.07
N ALA A 138 -5.24 -5.04 0.55
CA ALA A 138 -5.89 -6.30 0.19
C ALA A 138 -7.33 -6.37 0.74
N ALA A 139 -7.55 -5.92 1.98
CA ALA A 139 -8.89 -5.85 2.57
C ALA A 139 -9.79 -4.85 1.83
N GLU A 140 -9.28 -3.68 1.46
CA GLU A 140 -10.02 -2.69 0.66
C GLU A 140 -10.41 -3.24 -0.72
N ARG A 141 -9.49 -3.93 -1.40
CA ARG A 141 -9.78 -4.57 -2.69
C ARG A 141 -10.83 -5.68 -2.56
N ALA A 142 -10.74 -6.50 -1.53
CA ALA A 142 -11.73 -7.54 -1.24
C ALA A 142 -13.10 -6.91 -0.96
N HIS A 143 -13.15 -5.85 -0.15
CA HIS A 143 -14.37 -5.11 0.13
C HIS A 143 -14.97 -4.48 -1.13
N ALA A 144 -14.16 -3.82 -1.96
CA ALA A 144 -14.60 -3.24 -3.23
C ALA A 144 -15.13 -4.29 -4.22
N SER A 145 -14.54 -5.49 -4.22
CA SER A 145 -15.02 -6.62 -5.03
C SER A 145 -16.38 -7.14 -4.56
N LEU A 146 -16.58 -7.25 -3.24
CA LEU A 146 -17.86 -7.65 -2.64
C LEU A 146 -18.95 -6.61 -2.85
N SER A 147 -18.61 -5.32 -2.80
CA SER A 147 -19.55 -4.20 -2.97
C SER A 147 -20.18 -4.11 -4.36
N ARG A 148 -19.68 -4.88 -5.35
CA ARG A 148 -20.31 -4.98 -6.68
C ARG A 148 -21.56 -5.87 -6.68
N TYR A 149 -21.65 -6.79 -5.72
CA TYR A 149 -22.72 -7.81 -5.68
C TYR A 149 -23.62 -7.67 -4.48
N PHE A 150 -23.16 -7.02 -3.42
CA PHE A 150 -23.87 -6.87 -2.16
C PHE A 150 -24.05 -5.40 -1.80
N SER A 151 -25.15 -5.06 -1.16
CA SER A 151 -25.31 -3.73 -0.57
C SER A 151 -24.15 -3.42 0.40
N PRO A 152 -23.77 -2.14 0.58
CA PRO A 152 -22.66 -1.77 1.46
C PRO A 152 -22.78 -2.34 2.88
N GLN A 153 -24.00 -2.45 3.41
CA GLN A 153 -24.28 -3.02 4.74
C GLN A 153 -23.97 -4.50 4.81
N ILE A 154 -24.33 -5.26 3.76
CA ILE A 154 -24.10 -6.70 3.68
C ILE A 154 -22.62 -6.98 3.41
N ALA A 155 -21.98 -6.23 2.52
CA ALA A 155 -20.54 -6.34 2.27
C ALA A 155 -19.73 -6.11 3.55
N ALA A 156 -20.10 -5.09 4.36
CA ALA A 156 -19.48 -4.82 5.65
C ALA A 156 -19.73 -5.93 6.67
N LYS A 157 -20.90 -6.55 6.68
CA LYS A 157 -21.22 -7.70 7.55
C LYS A 157 -20.39 -8.92 7.18
N LEU A 158 -20.36 -9.28 5.90
CA LEU A 158 -19.56 -10.41 5.40
C LEU A 158 -18.06 -10.22 5.65
N ALA A 159 -17.55 -9.01 5.50
CA ALA A 159 -16.16 -8.69 5.79
C ALA A 159 -15.79 -8.80 7.28
N ARG A 160 -16.75 -8.54 8.21
CA ARG A 160 -16.55 -8.67 9.67
C ARG A 160 -16.63 -10.11 10.16
N ASP A 161 -17.57 -10.88 9.61
CA ASP A 161 -17.88 -12.22 10.10
C ASP A 161 -16.82 -13.27 9.67
N GLY A 162 -15.84 -12.87 8.83
CA GLY A 162 -14.73 -13.71 8.41
C GLY A 162 -15.19 -15.02 7.73
N GLU A 163 -14.31 -16.02 7.66
CA GLU A 163 -14.54 -17.37 7.16
C GLU A 163 -15.49 -18.21 8.05
N SER A 164 -16.49 -17.62 8.67
CA SER A 164 -17.53 -18.39 9.32
C SER A 164 -18.19 -19.27 8.27
N ARG A 165 -18.10 -20.59 8.45
CA ARG A 165 -18.71 -21.62 7.62
C ARG A 165 -20.04 -21.13 7.09
N VAL A 166 -20.17 -21.06 5.76
CA VAL A 166 -21.45 -20.77 5.10
C VAL A 166 -22.42 -21.87 5.53
N ALA A 167 -23.20 -21.59 6.58
CA ALA A 167 -24.27 -22.49 6.98
C ALA A 167 -25.34 -22.43 5.88
N VAL A 168 -25.70 -23.57 5.35
CA VAL A 168 -26.81 -23.64 4.40
C VAL A 168 -28.09 -23.37 5.17
N GLU A 169 -28.72 -22.25 4.85
CA GLU A 169 -29.95 -21.79 5.48
C GLU A 169 -31.08 -21.75 4.45
N ARG A 170 -32.27 -22.22 4.86
CA ARG A 170 -33.47 -22.11 4.04
C ARG A 170 -34.24 -20.85 4.40
N ARG A 171 -34.49 -20.00 3.40
CA ARG A 171 -35.19 -18.72 3.58
C ARG A 171 -36.25 -18.51 2.53
N ASP A 172 -37.30 -17.81 2.90
CA ASP A 172 -38.25 -17.24 1.96
C ASP A 172 -37.67 -15.93 1.41
N VAL A 173 -37.59 -15.81 0.10
CA VAL A 173 -36.98 -14.66 -0.56
C VAL A 173 -37.92 -14.13 -1.68
N ALA A 174 -37.87 -12.84 -1.94
CA ALA A 174 -38.36 -12.31 -3.20
C ALA A 174 -37.19 -12.30 -4.21
N ALA A 175 -37.41 -12.79 -5.40
CA ALA A 175 -36.44 -12.83 -6.48
C ALA A 175 -36.90 -11.88 -7.61
N LEU A 176 -36.02 -10.96 -7.99
CA LEU A 176 -36.20 -10.05 -9.11
C LEU A 176 -35.29 -10.48 -10.27
N PHE A 177 -35.85 -10.60 -11.44
CA PHE A 177 -35.12 -10.81 -12.69
C PHE A 177 -35.39 -9.61 -13.62
N THR A 178 -34.33 -8.98 -14.10
CA THR A 178 -34.44 -7.92 -15.10
C THR A 178 -33.69 -8.32 -16.35
N ASP A 179 -34.16 -7.86 -17.50
CA ASP A 179 -33.57 -8.14 -18.80
C ASP A 179 -33.82 -6.94 -19.74
N ILE A 180 -32.92 -6.69 -20.70
CA ILE A 180 -33.10 -5.64 -21.69
C ILE A 180 -33.84 -6.19 -22.90
N THR A 181 -35.02 -5.66 -23.17
CA THR A 181 -35.83 -6.06 -24.32
C THR A 181 -35.06 -5.87 -25.63
N CYS A 182 -35.02 -6.92 -26.45
CA CYS A 182 -34.33 -6.93 -27.74
C CYS A 182 -32.81 -6.69 -27.67
N PHE A 183 -32.15 -7.07 -26.58
CA PHE A 183 -30.72 -6.86 -26.40
C PHE A 183 -29.87 -7.49 -27.51
N THR A 184 -30.20 -8.70 -27.98
CA THR A 184 -29.51 -9.35 -29.10
C THR A 184 -29.49 -8.49 -30.36
N SER A 185 -30.63 -7.87 -30.71
CA SER A 185 -30.71 -6.95 -31.86
C SER A 185 -29.90 -5.69 -31.63
N LEU A 186 -29.86 -5.20 -30.40
CA LEU A 186 -29.05 -4.05 -30.01
C LEU A 186 -27.56 -4.32 -30.16
N VAL A 187 -27.10 -5.52 -29.77
CA VAL A 187 -25.71 -5.98 -29.96
C VAL A 187 -25.31 -6.01 -31.43
N GLU A 188 -26.20 -6.45 -32.31
CA GLU A 188 -25.93 -6.54 -33.75
C GLU A 188 -25.87 -5.19 -34.47
N THR A 189 -26.54 -4.17 -33.92
CA THR A 189 -26.73 -2.87 -34.59
C THR A 189 -25.95 -1.72 -33.97
N THR A 190 -25.39 -1.91 -32.78
CA THR A 190 -24.72 -0.84 -32.02
C THR A 190 -23.22 -1.04 -32.00
N ALA A 191 -22.44 0.06 -32.11
CA ALA A 191 -20.98 0.02 -31.97
C ALA A 191 -20.58 -0.49 -30.57
N PRO A 192 -19.55 -1.35 -30.44
CA PRO A 192 -19.21 -2.00 -29.19
C PRO A 192 -18.90 -1.07 -28.02
N ASP A 193 -18.30 0.08 -28.27
CA ASP A 193 -17.99 1.11 -27.28
C ASP A 193 -19.24 1.79 -26.73
N VAL A 194 -20.20 2.11 -27.60
CA VAL A 194 -21.49 2.70 -27.24
C VAL A 194 -22.33 1.69 -26.46
N LEU A 195 -22.37 0.43 -26.94
CA LEU A 195 -23.08 -0.65 -26.27
C LEU A 195 -22.50 -0.90 -24.86
N GLY A 196 -21.17 -0.92 -24.73
CA GLY A 196 -20.49 -1.10 -23.45
C GLY A 196 -20.79 0.04 -22.47
N ALA A 197 -20.79 1.29 -22.93
CA ALA A 197 -21.15 2.45 -22.10
C ALA A 197 -22.60 2.39 -21.62
N MET A 198 -23.53 2.10 -22.51
CA MET A 198 -24.95 1.97 -22.20
C MET A 198 -25.23 0.83 -21.22
N LEU A 199 -24.60 -0.33 -21.43
CA LEU A 199 -24.76 -1.49 -20.53
C LEU A 199 -24.22 -1.18 -19.15
N ASN A 200 -23.06 -0.52 -19.05
CA ASN A 200 -22.50 -0.13 -17.77
C ASN A 200 -23.39 0.87 -17.02
N GLU A 201 -23.97 1.86 -17.71
CA GLU A 201 -24.90 2.82 -17.11
C GLU A 201 -26.17 2.13 -16.61
N TYR A 202 -26.77 1.25 -17.42
CA TYR A 202 -27.93 0.44 -17.03
C TYR A 202 -27.62 -0.42 -15.80
N MET A 203 -26.50 -1.17 -15.81
CA MET A 203 -26.09 -2.03 -14.70
C MET A 203 -25.85 -1.23 -13.42
N ALA A 204 -25.20 -0.07 -13.51
CA ALA A 204 -24.97 0.80 -12.37
C ALA A 204 -26.30 1.32 -11.79
N GLY A 205 -27.17 1.88 -12.61
CA GLY A 205 -28.46 2.41 -12.17
C GLY A 205 -29.37 1.35 -11.55
N MET A 206 -29.45 0.15 -12.15
CA MET A 206 -30.23 -0.95 -11.59
C MET A 206 -29.63 -1.50 -10.28
N THR A 207 -28.32 -1.59 -10.20
CA THR A 207 -27.63 -2.04 -8.98
C THR A 207 -27.85 -1.03 -7.83
N ASP A 208 -27.77 0.27 -8.11
CA ASP A 208 -28.02 1.31 -7.13
C ASP A 208 -29.46 1.27 -6.59
N LEU A 209 -30.46 1.03 -7.47
CA LEU A 209 -31.86 0.86 -7.08
C LEU A 209 -32.05 -0.40 -6.20
N ILE A 210 -31.47 -1.53 -6.61
CA ILE A 210 -31.52 -2.77 -5.82
C ILE A 210 -30.92 -2.54 -4.43
N PHE A 211 -29.78 -1.87 -4.34
CA PHE A 211 -29.11 -1.56 -3.06
C PHE A 211 -29.86 -0.53 -2.21
N ALA A 212 -30.49 0.46 -2.83
CA ALA A 212 -31.34 1.44 -2.13
C ALA A 212 -32.53 0.76 -1.42
N HIS A 213 -33.00 -0.37 -1.99
CA HIS A 213 -34.04 -1.21 -1.39
C HIS A 213 -33.46 -2.40 -0.58
N GLU A 214 -32.19 -2.33 -0.19
CA GLU A 214 -31.48 -3.36 0.60
C GLU A 214 -31.47 -4.75 -0.07
N GLY A 215 -31.64 -4.81 -1.38
CA GLY A 215 -31.54 -6.03 -2.18
C GLY A 215 -30.09 -6.49 -2.34
N THR A 216 -29.91 -7.73 -2.75
CA THR A 216 -28.62 -8.33 -3.05
C THR A 216 -28.59 -8.75 -4.50
N VAL A 217 -27.59 -8.31 -5.25
CA VAL A 217 -27.34 -8.82 -6.61
C VAL A 217 -26.75 -10.22 -6.51
N ALA A 218 -27.53 -11.23 -6.86
CA ALA A 218 -27.12 -12.63 -6.78
C ALA A 218 -26.26 -13.02 -7.99
N LYS A 219 -26.58 -12.51 -9.18
CA LYS A 219 -25.89 -12.84 -10.43
C LYS A 219 -26.19 -11.80 -11.51
N ILE A 220 -25.19 -11.56 -12.37
CA ILE A 220 -25.34 -10.83 -13.62
C ILE A 220 -25.01 -11.81 -14.76
N ILE A 221 -25.90 -11.90 -15.74
CA ILE A 221 -25.76 -12.82 -16.89
C ILE A 221 -26.07 -12.02 -18.15
N GLY A 222 -25.02 -11.57 -18.86
CA GLY A 222 -25.18 -10.69 -20.01
C GLY A 222 -25.78 -9.35 -19.60
N ASP A 223 -26.97 -9.06 -20.09
CA ASP A 223 -27.77 -7.87 -19.78
C ASP A 223 -28.79 -8.09 -18.64
N ALA A 224 -28.91 -9.32 -18.14
CA ALA A 224 -29.86 -9.68 -17.10
C ALA A 224 -29.24 -9.53 -15.69
N ILE A 225 -30.02 -8.96 -14.76
CA ILE A 225 -29.69 -8.90 -13.33
C ILE A 225 -30.66 -9.79 -12.57
N HIS A 226 -30.10 -10.64 -11.73
CA HIS A 226 -30.84 -11.45 -10.79
C HIS A 226 -30.56 -10.93 -9.37
N ALA A 227 -31.58 -10.41 -8.72
CA ALA A 227 -31.51 -9.86 -7.38
C ALA A 227 -32.40 -10.62 -6.39
N LEU A 228 -31.99 -10.65 -5.14
CA LEU A 228 -32.71 -11.28 -4.04
C LEU A 228 -32.96 -10.27 -2.93
N PHE A 229 -34.12 -10.35 -2.30
CA PHE A 229 -34.50 -9.64 -1.10
C PHE A 229 -34.76 -10.64 0.02
N ASN A 230 -34.47 -10.28 1.26
CA ASN A 230 -34.43 -11.14 2.45
C ASN A 230 -33.29 -12.18 2.44
N ALA A 231 -32.21 -11.86 1.72
CA ALA A 231 -31.00 -12.69 1.72
C ALA A 231 -29.75 -11.81 1.44
N PRO A 232 -28.63 -12.02 2.14
CA PRO A 232 -28.41 -12.94 3.26
C PRO A 232 -28.91 -12.42 4.62
N GLY A 233 -29.36 -11.17 4.71
CA GLY A 233 -29.92 -10.54 5.90
C GLY A 233 -31.45 -10.66 5.98
N ASP A 234 -32.01 -10.54 7.19
CA ASP A 234 -33.45 -10.54 7.39
C ASP A 234 -34.07 -9.20 7.00
N GLN A 235 -35.17 -9.25 6.23
CA GLN A 235 -35.97 -8.10 5.83
C GLN A 235 -37.44 -8.40 6.04
N HIS A 236 -38.14 -7.67 6.92
CA HIS A 236 -39.53 -7.92 7.25
C HIS A 236 -40.53 -7.59 6.13
N ASP A 237 -40.16 -6.69 5.22
CA ASP A 237 -41.02 -6.17 4.14
C ASP A 237 -40.49 -6.52 2.74
N TYR A 238 -39.68 -7.57 2.63
CA TYR A 238 -38.98 -7.96 1.41
C TYR A 238 -39.88 -8.20 0.18
N ALA A 239 -41.15 -8.52 0.40
CA ALA A 239 -42.11 -8.75 -0.70
C ALA A 239 -42.74 -7.44 -1.23
N ALA A 240 -42.54 -6.32 -0.52
CA ALA A 240 -43.10 -5.00 -0.88
C ALA A 240 -42.02 -4.03 -1.42
N ARG A 241 -40.77 -4.45 -1.43
CA ARG A 241 -39.62 -3.65 -1.92
C ARG A 241 -39.33 -3.92 -3.36
#